data_9c393780c15930a280d7e4d965d954ac
#
_entry.id   9c393780c15930a280d7e4d965d954ac
#
_cell.length_a   1.000
_cell.length_b   1.000
_cell.length_c   1.000
_cell.angle_alpha   90.00
_cell.angle_beta   90.00
_cell.angle_gamma   90.00
#
_symmetry.space_group_name_H-M   'P 1'
#
loop_
_entity.id
_entity.type
_entity.pdbx_description
1 polymer ?
#
loop_
_entity_poly.entity_id
_entity_poly.type
_entity_poly.pdbx_seq_one_letter_code
_entity_poly.pdbx_strand_id
1 'polypeptide(L)'
;WFVASILICCIATYLFLRYQTPVYNISSSVLIKEEDKRSGSGNNPLAAIQDLGMFSMTNNFDNEVEILKSRTLIKKVVNDLNLYVRVAEKRAFGYAIPLYKNSPVRIYMTPEEADKLEEPIKLDLTFTKTGKLSVKAEYVQDKEEQEIEQAFDQLPAVLPTPVGVLSFTQGDTLYMEEEEIALRVTINTPTETAEDYMKDLSVTASSQTTTIAKISVNNTVKERGVDFVNRLVAFYNQDANDEKNEVAQKTAEFIEERIGIINHELGTAESELADFKQRSGLTDLTSDARLALQESSKYEQQRTENATQISLVQFLRTYINDPVN
;
A
#
# COMPACT_ATOMS: atom_id res chain seq x y z
N TRP A 1 -42.43 50.20 -5.61
CA TRP A 1 -42.33 48.84 -6.12
C TRP A 1 -40.89 48.35 -6.23
N PHE A 2 -39.97 49.12 -6.83
CA PHE A 2 -38.58 48.73 -6.99
C PHE A 2 -37.85 48.46 -5.68
N VAL A 3 -38.00 49.32 -4.66
CA VAL A 3 -37.42 49.18 -3.32
C VAL A 3 -38.00 47.93 -2.61
N ALA A 4 -39.32 47.70 -2.75
CA ALA A 4 -39.96 46.51 -2.16
C ALA A 4 -39.44 45.21 -2.81
N SER A 5 -39.23 45.18 -4.13
CA SER A 5 -38.64 44.05 -4.85
C SER A 5 -37.22 43.74 -4.37
N ILE A 6 -36.35 44.75 -4.22
CA ILE A 6 -35.01 44.58 -3.71
C ILE A 6 -35.02 44.01 -2.28
N LEU A 7 -35.89 44.53 -1.42
CA LEU A 7 -36.01 44.08 -0.02
C LEU A 7 -36.43 42.60 0.06
N ILE A 8 -37.41 42.19 -0.78
CA ILE A 8 -37.85 40.79 -0.89
C ILE A 8 -36.67 39.89 -1.37
N CYS A 9 -35.93 40.33 -2.41
CA CYS A 9 -34.77 39.59 -2.90
C CYS A 9 -33.70 39.44 -1.82
N CYS A 10 -33.39 40.50 -1.07
CA CYS A 10 -32.38 40.45 0.02
C CYS A 10 -32.82 39.52 1.13
N ILE A 11 -34.09 39.52 1.54
CA ILE A 11 -34.64 38.61 2.55
C ILE A 11 -34.57 37.15 2.03
N ALA A 12 -35.00 36.92 0.81
CA ALA A 12 -34.95 35.58 0.17
C ALA A 12 -33.52 35.06 0.11
N THR A 13 -32.56 35.88 -0.34
CA THR A 13 -31.15 35.53 -0.41
C THR A 13 -30.57 35.26 1.01
N TYR A 14 -30.91 36.08 1.98
CA TYR A 14 -30.46 35.88 3.38
C TYR A 14 -30.99 34.57 3.94
N LEU A 15 -32.26 34.26 3.74
CA LEU A 15 -32.86 33.00 4.17
C LEU A 15 -32.20 31.82 3.45
N PHE A 16 -32.00 31.90 2.14
CA PHE A 16 -31.34 30.85 1.37
C PHE A 16 -29.91 30.57 1.87
N LEU A 17 -29.10 31.60 2.09
CA LEU A 17 -27.73 31.45 2.58
C LEU A 17 -27.70 30.89 4.02
N ARG A 18 -28.68 31.23 4.86
CA ARG A 18 -28.78 30.74 6.24
C ARG A 18 -29.12 29.24 6.29
N TYR A 19 -29.82 28.70 5.27
CA TYR A 19 -30.19 27.30 5.22
C TYR A 19 -29.17 26.42 4.48
N GLN A 20 -28.17 27.01 3.82
CA GLN A 20 -27.09 26.21 3.21
C GLN A 20 -26.09 25.74 4.25
N THR A 21 -25.77 24.45 4.20
CA THR A 21 -24.66 23.90 5.01
C THR A 21 -23.32 24.36 4.43
N PRO A 22 -22.43 24.91 5.27
CA PRO A 22 -21.11 25.30 4.81
C PRO A 22 -20.30 24.08 4.36
N VAL A 23 -19.55 24.22 3.27
CA VAL A 23 -18.61 23.20 2.80
C VAL A 23 -17.21 23.68 3.08
N TYR A 24 -16.44 22.87 3.79
CA TYR A 24 -15.04 23.12 4.15
C TYR A 24 -14.13 22.37 3.22
N ASN A 25 -13.10 23.05 2.71
CA ASN A 25 -12.00 22.40 2.00
C ASN A 25 -10.88 22.12 2.99
N ILE A 26 -10.65 20.84 3.27
CA ILE A 26 -9.61 20.37 4.19
C ILE A 26 -8.44 19.89 3.34
N SER A 27 -7.22 20.38 3.64
CA SER A 27 -6.03 19.98 2.88
C SER A 27 -4.88 19.59 3.80
N SER A 28 -4.11 18.60 3.36
CA SER A 28 -2.86 18.15 3.95
C SER A 28 -1.81 17.98 2.86
N SER A 29 -0.55 18.01 3.24
CA SER A 29 0.57 17.80 2.33
C SER A 29 1.40 16.61 2.80
N VAL A 30 1.69 15.69 1.88
CA VAL A 30 2.46 14.47 2.14
C VAL A 30 3.68 14.47 1.23
N LEU A 31 4.85 14.23 1.81
CA LEU A 31 6.07 14.02 1.06
C LEU A 31 6.11 12.58 0.54
N ILE A 32 6.08 12.41 -0.77
CA ILE A 32 6.29 11.12 -1.42
C ILE A 32 7.78 10.97 -1.67
N LYS A 33 8.41 10.00 -0.99
CA LYS A 33 9.82 9.71 -1.21
C LYS A 33 9.95 8.93 -2.51
N GLU A 34 10.52 9.54 -3.53
CA GLU A 34 11.06 8.81 -4.67
C GLU A 34 12.28 8.02 -4.19
N GLU A 35 12.30 6.72 -4.38
CA GLU A 35 13.53 5.96 -4.23
C GLU A 35 14.43 6.35 -5.41
N ASP A 36 15.46 7.14 -5.09
CA ASP A 36 16.48 7.56 -6.04
C ASP A 36 17.00 6.32 -6.77
N LYS A 37 16.71 6.22 -8.05
CA LYS A 37 17.48 5.41 -8.98
C LYS A 37 18.88 6.02 -9.11
N ARG A 38 19.66 6.02 -8.04
CA ARG A 38 21.09 6.20 -8.19
C ARG A 38 21.59 4.93 -8.85
N SER A 39 21.66 4.97 -10.16
CA SER A 39 22.59 4.22 -10.97
C SER A 39 24.00 4.47 -10.42
N GLY A 40 24.27 3.91 -9.25
CA GLY A 40 25.58 3.87 -8.61
C GLY A 40 26.35 2.76 -9.28
N SER A 41 27.18 3.12 -10.22
CA SER A 41 28.37 2.35 -10.59
C SER A 41 29.11 1.99 -9.30
N GLY A 42 28.98 0.78 -8.81
CA GLY A 42 29.73 0.28 -7.65
C GLY A 42 29.03 -0.90 -6.99
N ASN A 43 29.56 -2.10 -7.16
CA ASN A 43 29.47 -3.34 -6.37
C ASN A 43 28.31 -3.48 -5.35
N ASN A 44 27.10 -3.11 -5.71
CA ASN A 44 25.93 -3.31 -4.86
C ASN A 44 25.18 -4.57 -5.36
N PRO A 45 25.19 -5.68 -4.61
CA PRO A 45 24.50 -6.91 -5.04
C PRO A 45 22.99 -6.69 -5.24
N LEU A 46 22.41 -5.67 -4.59
CA LEU A 46 21.02 -5.28 -4.75
C LEU A 46 20.72 -4.67 -6.14
N ALA A 47 21.70 -3.98 -6.75
CA ALA A 47 21.58 -3.45 -8.11
C ALA A 47 21.51 -4.57 -9.17
N ALA A 48 22.21 -5.67 -8.94
CA ALA A 48 22.17 -6.84 -9.83
C ALA A 48 20.81 -7.57 -9.78
N ILE A 49 20.12 -7.56 -8.63
CA ILE A 49 18.78 -8.13 -8.49
C ILE A 49 17.73 -7.23 -9.16
N GLN A 50 17.95 -5.92 -9.13
CA GLN A 50 17.12 -4.91 -9.78
C GLN A 50 17.23 -4.96 -11.32
N ASP A 51 18.41 -5.28 -11.83
CA ASP A 51 18.71 -5.41 -13.28
C ASP A 51 18.10 -6.71 -13.87
N LEU A 52 17.80 -7.72 -13.02
CA LEU A 52 17.08 -8.93 -13.42
C LEU A 52 15.58 -8.69 -13.68
N GLY A 53 15.11 -7.46 -13.63
CA GLY A 53 13.72 -7.08 -13.96
C GLY A 53 12.66 -7.57 -12.97
N MET A 54 13.05 -8.15 -11.84
CA MET A 54 12.13 -8.65 -10.84
C MET A 54 11.52 -7.54 -9.96
N PHE A 55 12.16 -6.36 -9.89
CA PHE A 55 11.68 -5.23 -9.08
C PHE A 55 11.89 -3.89 -9.81
N SER A 56 11.23 -3.69 -10.94
CA SER A 56 11.10 -2.34 -11.51
C SER A 56 10.00 -1.58 -10.78
N MET A 57 10.18 -1.28 -9.51
CA MET A 57 9.39 -0.26 -8.83
C MET A 57 9.83 1.11 -9.34
N THR A 58 9.32 1.49 -10.49
CA THR A 58 9.27 2.89 -10.86
C THR A 58 8.18 3.53 -10.00
N ASN A 59 8.53 3.92 -8.77
CA ASN A 59 7.69 4.81 -7.98
C ASN A 59 7.68 6.16 -8.68
N ASN A 60 6.85 6.27 -9.72
CA ASN A 60 6.55 7.53 -10.34
C ASN A 60 5.55 8.24 -9.43
N PHE A 61 5.75 9.51 -9.13
CA PHE A 61 4.84 10.33 -8.34
C PHE A 61 3.37 10.16 -8.78
N ASP A 62 3.12 10.00 -10.07
CA ASP A 62 1.77 9.79 -10.61
C ASP A 62 1.15 8.46 -10.14
N ASN A 63 1.95 7.39 -10.00
CA ASN A 63 1.47 6.12 -9.47
C ASN A 63 1.07 6.24 -7.99
N GLU A 64 1.85 6.96 -7.20
CA GLU A 64 1.53 7.20 -5.78
C GLU A 64 0.25 8.05 -5.62
N VAL A 65 0.06 9.02 -6.50
CA VAL A 65 -1.19 9.80 -6.56
C VAL A 65 -2.38 8.91 -6.89
N GLU A 66 -2.25 7.97 -7.82
CA GLU A 66 -3.32 7.02 -8.16
C GLU A 66 -3.58 6.02 -7.01
N ILE A 67 -2.54 5.58 -6.29
CA ILE A 67 -2.70 4.76 -5.07
C ILE A 67 -3.49 5.51 -4.00
N LEU A 68 -3.16 6.79 -3.75
CA LEU A 68 -3.88 7.64 -2.79
C LEU A 68 -5.35 7.86 -3.17
N LYS A 69 -5.69 7.84 -4.46
CA LYS A 69 -7.05 7.93 -4.99
C LYS A 69 -7.74 6.59 -5.14
N SER A 70 -7.05 5.49 -4.85
CA SER A 70 -7.59 4.15 -5.10
C SER A 70 -8.85 3.91 -4.27
N ARG A 71 -9.86 3.31 -4.91
CA ARG A 71 -11.12 2.92 -4.26
C ARG A 71 -10.89 2.03 -3.04
N THR A 72 -9.92 1.12 -3.13
CA THR A 72 -9.60 0.18 -2.05
C THR A 72 -9.11 0.89 -0.81
N LEU A 73 -8.17 1.84 -0.96
CA LEU A 73 -7.63 2.62 0.15
C LEU A 73 -8.72 3.51 0.77
N ILE A 74 -9.51 4.20 -0.05
CA ILE A 74 -10.60 5.07 0.40
C ILE A 74 -11.67 4.25 1.12
N LYS A 75 -12.07 3.07 0.58
CA LYS A 75 -13.03 2.18 1.23
C LYS A 75 -12.52 1.67 2.58
N LYS A 76 -11.22 1.39 2.71
CA LYS A 76 -10.59 1.02 3.98
C LYS A 76 -10.74 2.14 5.03
N VAL A 77 -10.56 3.41 4.62
CA VAL A 77 -10.78 4.59 5.49
C VAL A 77 -12.25 4.75 5.85
N VAL A 78 -13.16 4.61 4.89
CA VAL A 78 -14.61 4.70 5.09
C VAL A 78 -15.09 3.67 6.10
N ASN A 79 -14.59 2.44 6.00
CA ASN A 79 -14.93 1.36 6.93
C ASN A 79 -14.39 1.61 8.35
N ASP A 80 -13.13 2.01 8.46
CA ASP A 80 -12.47 2.24 9.75
C ASP A 80 -13.10 3.40 10.54
N LEU A 81 -13.48 4.47 9.85
CA LEU A 81 -14.11 5.65 10.45
C LEU A 81 -15.65 5.59 10.47
N ASN A 82 -16.27 4.51 9.98
CA ASN A 82 -17.72 4.36 9.84
C ASN A 82 -18.39 5.53 9.11
N LEU A 83 -17.78 6.03 8.02
CA LEU A 83 -18.25 7.21 7.30
C LEU A 83 -19.52 6.96 6.47
N TYR A 84 -19.88 5.69 6.28
CA TYR A 84 -21.12 5.27 5.63
C TYR A 84 -22.36 5.49 6.51
N VAL A 85 -22.18 5.73 7.82
CA VAL A 85 -23.24 6.15 8.74
C VAL A 85 -23.22 7.66 8.86
N ARG A 86 -24.25 8.33 8.35
CA ARG A 86 -24.40 9.79 8.40
C ARG A 86 -25.50 10.15 9.40
N VAL A 87 -25.15 10.91 10.40
CA VAL A 87 -26.06 11.38 11.46
C VAL A 87 -26.27 12.87 11.29
N ALA A 88 -27.52 13.31 11.39
CA ALA A 88 -27.87 14.72 11.40
C ALA A 88 -28.99 15.00 12.42
N GLU A 89 -28.88 16.12 13.09
CA GLU A 89 -29.91 16.62 13.97
C GLU A 89 -31.06 17.25 13.18
N LYS A 90 -32.29 16.83 13.40
CA LYS A 90 -33.45 17.44 12.78
C LYS A 90 -33.79 18.78 13.45
N ARG A 91 -33.83 19.84 12.68
CA ARG A 91 -34.25 21.17 13.12
C ARG A 91 -35.55 21.58 12.44
N ALA A 92 -36.14 22.65 12.92
CA ALA A 92 -37.39 23.20 12.35
C ALA A 92 -37.25 23.49 10.87
N PHE A 93 -38.37 23.44 10.15
CA PHE A 93 -38.46 23.71 8.69
C PHE A 93 -37.67 22.72 7.81
N GLY A 94 -37.41 21.47 8.27
CA GLY A 94 -36.74 20.45 7.48
C GLY A 94 -35.23 20.61 7.38
N TYR A 95 -34.64 21.57 8.08
CA TYR A 95 -33.19 21.74 8.17
C TYR A 95 -32.57 20.63 9.02
N ALA A 96 -31.40 20.14 8.60
CA ALA A 96 -30.67 19.11 9.31
C ALA A 96 -29.21 19.54 9.50
N ILE A 97 -28.74 19.51 10.74
CA ILE A 97 -27.35 19.83 11.08
C ILE A 97 -26.54 18.52 11.10
N PRO A 98 -25.56 18.34 10.21
CA PRO A 98 -24.77 17.12 10.21
C PRO A 98 -23.92 17.02 11.50
N LEU A 99 -24.00 15.87 12.16
CA LEU A 99 -23.23 15.54 13.34
C LEU A 99 -22.14 14.50 12.99
N TYR A 100 -21.11 14.43 13.81
CA TYR A 100 -20.05 13.45 13.72
C TYR A 100 -19.66 12.95 15.13
N LYS A 101 -18.55 13.41 15.70
CA LYS A 101 -18.12 13.02 17.05
C LYS A 101 -19.04 13.52 18.16
N ASN A 102 -19.70 14.62 17.91
CA ASN A 102 -20.65 15.27 18.81
C ASN A 102 -22.08 14.68 18.76
N SER A 103 -22.26 13.52 18.14
CA SER A 103 -23.56 12.84 18.14
C SER A 103 -23.85 12.22 19.52
N PRO A 104 -25.06 12.43 20.07
CA PRO A 104 -25.44 11.85 21.38
C PRO A 104 -25.66 10.33 21.29
N VAL A 105 -25.89 9.79 20.11
CA VAL A 105 -26.01 8.35 19.84
C VAL A 105 -25.05 7.98 18.75
N ARG A 106 -24.25 6.94 18.96
CA ARG A 106 -23.40 6.32 17.93
C ARG A 106 -24.09 5.08 17.41
N ILE A 107 -24.18 4.99 16.11
CA ILE A 107 -24.80 3.89 15.38
C ILE A 107 -23.70 3.12 14.65
N TYR A 108 -23.75 1.81 14.74
CA TYR A 108 -22.82 0.92 14.07
C TYR A 108 -23.58 -0.23 13.40
N MET A 109 -23.19 -0.54 12.20
CA MET A 109 -23.55 -1.71 11.42
C MET A 109 -22.24 -2.26 10.83
N THR A 110 -22.12 -3.58 10.67
CA THR A 110 -20.88 -4.11 10.09
C THR A 110 -20.71 -3.68 8.64
N PRO A 111 -19.48 -3.37 8.16
CA PRO A 111 -19.26 -2.97 6.77
C PRO A 111 -19.72 -4.03 5.76
N GLU A 112 -19.60 -5.31 6.13
CA GLU A 112 -20.01 -6.44 5.29
C GLU A 112 -21.52 -6.54 5.12
N GLU A 113 -22.30 -6.18 6.15
CA GLU A 113 -23.76 -6.11 6.08
C GLU A 113 -24.17 -4.85 5.31
N ALA A 114 -23.55 -3.70 5.62
CA ALA A 114 -23.84 -2.44 4.95
C ALA A 114 -23.55 -2.48 3.44
N ASP A 115 -22.54 -3.21 2.99
CA ASP A 115 -22.25 -3.38 1.55
C ASP A 115 -23.28 -4.23 0.79
N LYS A 116 -24.14 -4.97 1.50
CA LYS A 116 -25.20 -5.80 0.90
C LYS A 116 -26.54 -5.06 0.78
N LEU A 117 -26.62 -3.84 1.27
CA LEU A 117 -27.85 -3.05 1.18
C LEU A 117 -28.20 -2.76 -0.28
N GLU A 118 -29.47 -2.98 -0.64
CA GLU A 118 -30.00 -2.60 -1.96
C GLU A 118 -30.23 -1.09 -2.05
N GLU A 119 -30.72 -0.49 -0.95
CA GLU A 119 -30.90 0.95 -0.80
C GLU A 119 -30.45 1.40 0.60
N PRO A 120 -30.14 2.70 0.78
CA PRO A 120 -29.73 3.24 2.07
C PRO A 120 -30.81 3.05 3.15
N ILE A 121 -30.41 2.59 4.33
CA ILE A 121 -31.32 2.54 5.50
C ILE A 121 -31.50 3.96 6.02
N LYS A 122 -32.74 4.36 6.24
CA LYS A 122 -33.10 5.63 6.87
C LYS A 122 -33.63 5.37 8.27
N LEU A 123 -33.03 6.01 9.27
CA LEU A 123 -33.46 5.91 10.67
C LEU A 123 -33.87 7.29 11.15
N ASP A 124 -35.06 7.34 11.72
CA ASP A 124 -35.52 8.48 12.51
C ASP A 124 -35.45 8.09 13.99
N LEU A 125 -34.57 8.78 14.71
CA LEU A 125 -34.28 8.50 16.11
C LEU A 125 -34.76 9.64 16.98
N THR A 126 -35.34 9.32 18.14
CA THR A 126 -35.62 10.27 19.22
C THR A 126 -34.85 9.81 20.44
N PHE A 127 -33.92 10.64 20.91
CA PHE A 127 -33.06 10.32 22.04
C PHE A 127 -33.25 11.33 23.16
N THR A 128 -33.42 10.83 24.41
CA THR A 128 -33.58 11.67 25.61
C THR A 128 -32.30 11.64 26.45
N LYS A 129 -32.05 12.72 27.21
CA LYS A 129 -30.91 12.76 28.16
C LYS A 129 -30.96 11.65 29.20
N THR A 130 -32.14 11.10 29.47
CA THR A 130 -32.33 9.97 30.39
C THR A 130 -31.87 8.63 29.82
N GLY A 131 -31.44 8.58 28.54
CA GLY A 131 -30.93 7.37 27.87
C GLY A 131 -31.98 6.58 27.11
N LYS A 132 -33.24 7.05 27.04
CA LYS A 132 -34.27 6.40 26.23
C LYS A 132 -34.07 6.72 24.75
N LEU A 133 -34.19 5.68 23.91
CA LEU A 133 -34.07 5.78 22.48
C LEU A 133 -35.29 5.19 21.79
N SER A 134 -35.99 5.97 20.97
CA SER A 134 -36.99 5.48 20.02
C SER A 134 -36.37 5.45 18.63
N VAL A 135 -36.52 4.34 17.93
CA VAL A 135 -35.96 4.08 16.62
C VAL A 135 -37.10 3.73 15.67
N LYS A 136 -37.20 4.48 14.59
CA LYS A 136 -38.00 4.15 13.43
C LYS A 136 -37.06 3.91 12.27
N ALA A 137 -36.99 2.66 11.78
CA ALA A 137 -36.10 2.26 10.70
C ALA A 137 -36.90 1.95 9.42
N GLU A 138 -36.52 2.61 8.33
CA GLU A 138 -37.04 2.37 6.99
C GLU A 138 -35.91 1.75 6.14
N TYR A 139 -36.16 0.58 5.54
CA TYR A 139 -35.20 -0.14 4.72
C TYR A 139 -35.92 -0.90 3.58
N VAL A 140 -35.19 -1.23 2.54
CA VAL A 140 -35.71 -2.02 1.40
C VAL A 140 -35.21 -3.45 1.52
N GLN A 141 -36.12 -4.39 1.38
CA GLN A 141 -35.82 -5.82 1.28
C GLN A 141 -36.63 -6.43 0.15
N ASP A 142 -35.98 -7.16 -0.74
CA ASP A 142 -36.63 -7.80 -1.89
C ASP A 142 -37.43 -6.79 -2.74
N LYS A 143 -36.95 -5.54 -2.86
CA LYS A 143 -37.60 -4.38 -3.54
C LYS A 143 -38.90 -3.87 -2.90
N GLU A 144 -39.18 -4.28 -1.68
CA GLU A 144 -40.30 -3.78 -0.90
C GLU A 144 -39.80 -2.91 0.26
N GLU A 145 -40.40 -1.74 0.43
CA GLU A 145 -40.12 -0.88 1.58
C GLU A 145 -40.69 -1.51 2.85
N GLN A 146 -39.88 -1.66 3.87
CA GLN A 146 -40.23 -2.18 5.19
C GLN A 146 -39.95 -1.13 6.26
N GLU A 147 -40.77 -1.13 7.29
CA GLU A 147 -40.64 -0.23 8.42
C GLU A 147 -40.67 -1.02 9.72
N ILE A 148 -39.76 -0.68 10.65
CA ILE A 148 -39.69 -1.24 12.00
C ILE A 148 -39.61 -0.09 12.98
N GLU A 149 -40.50 -0.09 14.01
CA GLU A 149 -40.44 0.86 15.11
C GLU A 149 -40.17 0.11 16.42
N GLN A 150 -39.16 0.57 17.16
CA GLN A 150 -38.78 -0.02 18.44
C GLN A 150 -38.27 1.05 19.40
N ALA A 151 -38.67 0.94 20.68
CA ALA A 151 -38.20 1.80 21.76
C ALA A 151 -37.29 1.01 22.70
N PHE A 152 -36.24 1.66 23.19
CA PHE A 152 -35.28 1.13 24.14
C PHE A 152 -35.21 2.06 25.34
N ASP A 153 -35.26 1.50 26.56
CA ASP A 153 -35.20 2.27 27.80
C ASP A 153 -33.77 2.69 28.17
N GLN A 154 -32.75 1.98 27.66
CA GLN A 154 -31.34 2.22 27.96
C GLN A 154 -30.44 1.87 26.77
N LEU A 155 -29.28 2.53 26.69
CA LEU A 155 -28.19 2.18 25.82
C LEU A 155 -27.10 1.42 26.61
N PRO A 156 -26.34 0.48 26.01
CA PRO A 156 -26.37 0.08 24.61
C PRO A 156 -27.58 -0.77 24.22
N ALA A 157 -28.05 -0.62 22.99
CA ALA A 157 -29.20 -1.34 22.45
C ALA A 157 -28.85 -1.95 21.07
N VAL A 158 -29.55 -3.01 20.69
CA VAL A 158 -29.35 -3.69 19.42
C VAL A 158 -30.70 -3.92 18.74
N LEU A 159 -30.82 -3.52 17.50
CA LEU A 159 -31.97 -3.75 16.64
C LEU A 159 -31.60 -4.73 15.54
N PRO A 160 -32.00 -6.00 15.64
CA PRO A 160 -31.84 -6.91 14.52
C PRO A 160 -32.86 -6.60 13.43
N THR A 161 -32.38 -6.40 12.21
CA THR A 161 -33.21 -6.25 11.02
C THR A 161 -32.86 -7.38 10.02
N PRO A 162 -33.76 -7.71 9.09
CA PRO A 162 -33.44 -8.70 8.05
C PRO A 162 -32.25 -8.35 7.16
N VAL A 163 -31.92 -7.03 7.05
CA VAL A 163 -30.83 -6.53 6.22
C VAL A 163 -29.51 -6.33 7.00
N GLY A 164 -29.53 -6.57 8.31
CA GLY A 164 -28.33 -6.50 9.16
C GLY A 164 -28.64 -6.05 10.59
N VAL A 165 -27.63 -6.05 11.44
CA VAL A 165 -27.75 -5.75 12.86
C VAL A 165 -27.29 -4.32 13.15
N LEU A 166 -28.21 -3.51 13.67
CA LEU A 166 -27.93 -2.13 14.07
C LEU A 166 -27.61 -2.08 15.57
N SER A 167 -26.45 -1.56 15.92
CA SER A 167 -26.03 -1.37 17.30
C SER A 167 -26.02 0.11 17.65
N PHE A 168 -26.62 0.47 18.77
CA PHE A 168 -26.72 1.82 19.29
C PHE A 168 -25.94 1.92 20.59
N THR A 169 -25.04 2.88 20.68
CA THR A 169 -24.27 3.15 21.88
C THR A 169 -24.40 4.62 22.27
N GLN A 170 -24.24 4.92 23.52
CA GLN A 170 -24.28 6.30 24.01
C GLN A 170 -23.04 7.04 23.48
N GLY A 171 -23.26 8.19 22.84
CA GLY A 171 -22.25 9.10 22.36
C GLY A 171 -22.03 10.27 23.31
N ASP A 172 -21.73 11.44 22.75
CA ASP A 172 -21.51 12.66 23.52
C ASP A 172 -22.81 13.43 23.70
N THR A 173 -23.29 13.47 24.94
CA THR A 173 -24.53 14.17 25.32
C THR A 173 -24.29 15.60 25.79
N LEU A 174 -23.03 16.05 25.91
CA LEU A 174 -22.69 17.39 26.41
C LEU A 174 -23.21 18.51 25.49
N TYR A 175 -23.39 18.19 24.19
CA TYR A 175 -23.88 19.15 23.20
C TYR A 175 -25.42 19.16 23.03
N MET A 176 -26.17 18.38 23.82
CA MET A 176 -27.62 18.44 23.77
C MET A 176 -28.11 19.68 24.48
N GLU A 177 -28.75 20.58 23.75
CA GLU A 177 -29.38 21.80 24.31
C GLU A 177 -30.72 21.47 25.00
N GLU A 178 -31.48 20.54 24.42
CA GLU A 178 -32.81 20.15 24.88
C GLU A 178 -32.78 18.80 25.61
N GLU A 179 -33.84 18.49 26.37
CA GLU A 179 -34.04 17.21 27.07
C GLU A 179 -34.18 16.05 26.06
N GLU A 180 -34.66 16.34 24.85
CA GLU A 180 -34.97 15.40 23.81
C GLU A 180 -34.43 15.93 22.47
N ILE A 181 -33.77 15.06 21.66
CA ILE A 181 -33.23 15.40 20.35
C ILE A 181 -33.75 14.43 19.32
N ALA A 182 -34.20 15.00 18.19
CA ALA A 182 -34.55 14.21 17.01
C ALA A 182 -33.38 14.13 16.03
N LEU A 183 -32.98 12.91 15.69
CA LEU A 183 -31.90 12.64 14.80
C LEU A 183 -32.42 11.95 13.54
N ARG A 184 -31.82 12.28 12.40
CA ARG A 184 -31.95 11.51 11.17
C ARG A 184 -30.62 10.82 10.88
N VAL A 185 -30.67 9.53 10.64
CA VAL A 185 -29.50 8.73 10.30
C VAL A 185 -29.73 8.09 8.94
N THR A 186 -28.72 8.14 8.12
CA THR A 186 -28.70 7.44 6.81
C THR A 186 -27.50 6.52 6.81
N ILE A 187 -27.72 5.24 6.56
CA ILE A 187 -26.67 4.24 6.39
C ILE A 187 -26.61 3.88 4.92
N ASN A 188 -25.55 4.33 4.27
CA ASN A 188 -25.27 4.03 2.87
C ASN A 188 -24.39 2.78 2.77
N THR A 189 -24.17 2.27 1.55
CA THR A 189 -23.15 1.26 1.35
C THR A 189 -21.76 1.88 1.51
N PRO A 190 -20.80 1.19 2.18
CA PRO A 190 -19.40 1.62 2.22
C PRO A 190 -18.81 1.88 0.82
N THR A 191 -19.23 1.10 -0.14
CA THR A 191 -18.79 1.20 -1.54
C THR A 191 -19.23 2.51 -2.19
N GLU A 192 -20.51 2.87 -2.10
CA GLU A 192 -21.03 4.16 -2.64
C GLU A 192 -20.43 5.35 -1.86
N THR A 193 -20.31 5.21 -0.54
CA THR A 193 -19.68 6.25 0.28
C THR A 193 -18.22 6.48 -0.15
N ALA A 194 -17.47 5.42 -0.45
CA ALA A 194 -16.10 5.55 -0.95
C ALA A 194 -16.06 6.25 -2.32
N GLU A 195 -17.00 5.96 -3.21
CA GLU A 195 -17.12 6.63 -4.51
C GLU A 195 -17.47 8.13 -4.36
N ASP A 196 -18.30 8.50 -3.40
CA ASP A 196 -18.59 9.89 -3.10
C ASP A 196 -17.33 10.62 -2.61
N TYR A 197 -16.58 10.00 -1.68
CA TYR A 197 -15.31 10.56 -1.23
C TYR A 197 -14.28 10.65 -2.37
N MET A 198 -14.25 9.71 -3.30
CA MET A 198 -13.38 9.79 -4.48
C MET A 198 -13.68 11.01 -5.37
N LYS A 199 -14.96 11.37 -5.53
CA LYS A 199 -15.36 12.56 -6.31
C LYS A 199 -14.93 13.86 -5.62
N ASP A 200 -14.99 13.89 -4.28
CA ASP A 200 -14.64 15.06 -3.47
C ASP A 200 -13.14 15.17 -3.15
N LEU A 201 -12.39 14.09 -3.37
CA LEU A 201 -10.95 14.00 -3.13
C LEU A 201 -10.15 14.54 -4.31
N SER A 202 -9.29 15.49 -4.04
CA SER A 202 -8.30 15.97 -5.01
C SER A 202 -6.89 15.72 -4.47
N VAL A 203 -6.07 15.03 -5.25
CA VAL A 203 -4.65 14.82 -4.96
C VAL A 203 -3.86 15.39 -6.11
N THR A 204 -3.02 16.38 -5.83
CA THR A 204 -2.24 17.12 -6.82
C THR A 204 -0.82 17.35 -6.34
N ALA A 205 0.14 17.50 -7.27
CA ALA A 205 1.47 17.94 -6.89
C ALA A 205 1.42 19.37 -6.33
N SER A 206 2.17 19.64 -5.27
CA SER A 206 2.26 20.99 -4.69
C SER A 206 2.93 21.98 -5.64
N SER A 207 3.88 21.52 -6.47
CA SER A 207 4.45 22.24 -7.60
C SER A 207 4.97 21.26 -8.64
N GLN A 208 5.29 21.74 -9.86
CA GLN A 208 5.77 20.90 -10.97
C GLN A 208 7.12 20.20 -10.71
N THR A 209 7.87 20.64 -9.71
CA THR A 209 9.24 20.16 -9.43
C THR A 209 9.38 19.49 -8.06
N THR A 210 8.27 19.27 -7.34
CA THR A 210 8.31 18.69 -5.99
C THR A 210 7.58 17.37 -5.92
N THR A 211 8.10 16.46 -5.10
CA THR A 211 7.48 15.20 -4.73
C THR A 211 6.49 15.32 -3.57
N ILE A 212 5.97 16.55 -3.34
CA ILE A 212 4.97 16.81 -2.30
C ILE A 212 3.58 16.72 -2.92
N ALA A 213 2.79 15.74 -2.51
CA ALA A 213 1.38 15.65 -2.83
C ALA A 213 0.55 16.49 -1.89
N LYS A 214 -0.30 17.35 -2.44
CA LYS A 214 -1.36 18.06 -1.72
C LYS A 214 -2.64 17.26 -1.86
N ILE A 215 -3.14 16.75 -0.73
CA ILE A 215 -4.40 16.02 -0.62
C ILE A 215 -5.45 17.01 -0.11
N SER A 216 -6.58 17.13 -0.79
CA SER A 216 -7.69 17.97 -0.34
C SER A 216 -9.02 17.28 -0.52
N VAL A 217 -9.93 17.46 0.44
CA VAL A 217 -11.29 16.92 0.41
C VAL A 217 -12.29 17.99 0.83
N ASN A 218 -13.44 18.01 0.17
CA ASN A 218 -14.55 18.86 0.53
C ASN A 218 -15.49 18.09 1.48
N ASN A 219 -15.81 18.68 2.64
CA ASN A 219 -16.74 18.07 3.59
C ASN A 219 -17.56 19.12 4.31
N THR A 220 -18.82 18.80 4.64
CA THR A 220 -19.71 19.67 5.41
C THR A 220 -19.37 19.68 6.90
N VAL A 221 -18.71 18.63 7.40
CA VAL A 221 -18.24 18.54 8.79
C VAL A 221 -16.72 18.57 8.78
N LYS A 222 -16.13 19.66 9.29
CA LYS A 222 -14.67 19.89 9.28
C LYS A 222 -13.90 18.75 9.93
N GLU A 223 -14.33 18.28 11.10
CA GLU A 223 -13.66 17.21 11.85
C GLU A 223 -13.65 15.88 11.07
N ARG A 224 -14.78 15.54 10.41
CA ARG A 224 -14.89 14.36 9.56
C ARG A 224 -13.90 14.40 8.41
N GLY A 225 -13.76 15.55 7.74
CA GLY A 225 -12.79 15.72 6.66
C GLY A 225 -11.34 15.63 7.15
N VAL A 226 -11.04 16.18 8.34
CA VAL A 226 -9.71 16.08 8.97
C VAL A 226 -9.38 14.63 9.30
N ASP A 227 -10.30 13.91 9.93
CA ASP A 227 -10.11 12.50 10.29
C ASP A 227 -9.92 11.64 9.02
N PHE A 228 -10.72 11.91 7.98
CA PHE A 228 -10.58 11.20 6.68
C PHE A 228 -9.19 11.38 6.08
N VAL A 229 -8.71 12.62 5.94
CA VAL A 229 -7.39 12.89 5.33
C VAL A 229 -6.26 12.28 6.17
N ASN A 230 -6.32 12.43 7.50
CA ASN A 230 -5.32 11.86 8.39
C ASN A 230 -5.28 10.32 8.31
N ARG A 231 -6.47 9.69 8.26
CA ARG A 231 -6.56 8.23 8.19
C ARG A 231 -6.14 7.69 6.83
N LEU A 232 -6.46 8.43 5.75
CA LEU A 232 -6.00 8.11 4.40
C LEU A 232 -4.47 8.07 4.33
N VAL A 233 -3.81 9.10 4.87
CA VAL A 233 -2.34 9.16 4.93
C VAL A 233 -1.77 8.06 5.82
N ALA A 234 -2.42 7.75 6.95
CA ALA A 234 -1.98 6.68 7.84
C ALA A 234 -2.02 5.31 7.15
N PHE A 235 -3.13 4.98 6.47
CA PHE A 235 -3.24 3.72 5.74
C PHE A 235 -2.30 3.66 4.53
N TYR A 236 -2.14 4.76 3.79
CA TYR A 236 -1.16 4.83 2.72
C TYR A 236 0.27 4.49 3.22
N ASN A 237 0.68 5.11 4.33
CA ASN A 237 2.00 4.83 4.93
C ASN A 237 2.10 3.39 5.45
N GLN A 238 1.03 2.84 6.01
CA GLN A 238 0.99 1.46 6.48
C GLN A 238 1.14 0.49 5.30
N ASP A 239 0.33 0.65 4.25
CA ASP A 239 0.36 -0.21 3.07
C ASP A 239 1.73 -0.17 2.37
N ALA A 240 2.37 1.04 2.27
CA ALA A 240 3.71 1.19 1.75
C ALA A 240 4.79 0.47 2.60
N ASN A 241 4.64 0.47 3.93
CA ASN A 241 5.55 -0.25 4.81
C ASN A 241 5.34 -1.77 4.72
N ASP A 242 4.09 -2.23 4.66
CA ASP A 242 3.74 -3.64 4.55
C ASP A 242 4.27 -4.22 3.22
N GLU A 243 4.15 -3.48 2.12
CA GLU A 243 4.73 -3.85 0.82
C GLU A 243 6.26 -3.97 0.88
N LYS A 244 6.94 -2.99 1.50
CA LYS A 244 8.41 -3.05 1.68
C LYS A 244 8.85 -4.24 2.52
N ASN A 245 8.12 -4.55 3.58
CA ASN A 245 8.40 -5.70 4.42
C ASN A 245 8.20 -7.01 3.65
N GLU A 246 7.13 -7.13 2.86
CA GLU A 246 6.88 -8.29 2.02
C GLU A 246 7.98 -8.50 0.97
N VAL A 247 8.41 -7.41 0.29
CA VAL A 247 9.52 -7.45 -0.66
C VAL A 247 10.82 -7.86 0.02
N ALA A 248 11.11 -7.31 1.21
CA ALA A 248 12.31 -7.67 1.97
C ALA A 248 12.30 -9.16 2.37
N GLN A 249 11.16 -9.68 2.83
CA GLN A 249 11.02 -11.08 3.20
C GLN A 249 11.20 -12.00 1.98
N LYS A 250 10.52 -11.73 0.87
CA LYS A 250 10.68 -12.51 -0.37
C LYS A 250 12.11 -12.48 -0.90
N THR A 251 12.79 -11.32 -0.74
CA THR A 251 14.19 -11.19 -1.13
C THR A 251 15.10 -12.05 -0.24
N ALA A 252 14.85 -12.08 1.07
CA ALA A 252 15.61 -12.93 2.00
C ALA A 252 15.40 -14.42 1.68
N GLU A 253 14.17 -14.86 1.47
CA GLU A 253 13.84 -16.23 1.08
C GLU A 253 14.55 -16.63 -0.23
N PHE A 254 14.51 -15.76 -1.24
CA PHE A 254 15.21 -15.97 -2.51
C PHE A 254 16.73 -16.10 -2.33
N ILE A 255 17.34 -15.23 -1.49
CA ILE A 255 18.77 -15.27 -1.20
C ILE A 255 19.14 -16.59 -0.49
N GLU A 256 18.35 -17.04 0.50
CA GLU A 256 18.59 -18.31 1.20
C GLU A 256 18.52 -19.50 0.25
N GLU A 257 17.51 -19.56 -0.62
CA GLU A 257 17.39 -20.59 -1.67
C GLU A 257 18.62 -20.57 -2.59
N ARG A 258 19.05 -19.39 -3.03
CA ARG A 258 20.17 -19.24 -3.93
C ARG A 258 21.50 -19.66 -3.29
N ILE A 259 21.71 -19.30 -2.02
CA ILE A 259 22.86 -19.77 -1.24
C ILE A 259 22.85 -21.30 -1.13
N GLY A 260 21.71 -21.92 -0.89
CA GLY A 260 21.58 -23.39 -0.87
C GLY A 260 22.01 -24.04 -2.18
N ILE A 261 21.57 -23.49 -3.31
CA ILE A 261 21.95 -23.97 -4.65
C ILE A 261 23.47 -23.82 -4.86
N ILE A 262 24.02 -22.62 -4.60
CA ILE A 262 25.46 -22.35 -4.77
C ILE A 262 26.31 -23.26 -3.89
N ASN A 263 25.94 -23.50 -2.63
CA ASN A 263 26.63 -24.42 -1.74
C ASN A 263 26.61 -25.86 -2.26
N HIS A 264 25.50 -26.29 -2.84
CA HIS A 264 25.40 -27.61 -3.47
C HIS A 264 26.30 -27.72 -4.71
N GLU A 265 26.25 -26.73 -5.60
CA GLU A 265 27.11 -26.66 -6.80
C GLU A 265 28.60 -26.62 -6.42
N LEU A 266 28.96 -25.82 -5.41
CA LEU A 266 30.33 -25.74 -4.90
C LEU A 266 30.80 -27.08 -4.33
N GLY A 267 29.98 -27.72 -3.49
CA GLY A 267 30.29 -29.03 -2.93
C GLY A 267 30.48 -30.11 -4.00
N THR A 268 29.68 -30.05 -5.07
CA THR A 268 29.82 -30.96 -6.22
C THR A 268 31.15 -30.69 -6.95
N ALA A 269 31.45 -29.43 -7.23
CA ALA A 269 32.70 -29.04 -7.91
C ALA A 269 33.93 -29.38 -7.08
N GLU A 270 33.89 -29.16 -5.76
CA GLU A 270 34.99 -29.55 -4.83
C GLU A 270 35.19 -31.07 -4.82
N SER A 271 34.09 -31.85 -4.80
CA SER A 271 34.16 -33.32 -4.87
C SER A 271 34.76 -33.80 -6.18
N GLU A 272 34.30 -33.24 -7.32
CA GLU A 272 34.87 -33.56 -8.66
C GLU A 272 36.35 -33.20 -8.75
N LEU A 273 36.75 -32.06 -8.17
CA LEU A 273 38.15 -31.65 -8.11
C LEU A 273 39.01 -32.60 -7.25
N ALA A 274 38.48 -33.02 -6.10
CA ALA A 274 39.14 -33.99 -5.21
C ALA A 274 39.32 -35.34 -5.93
N ASP A 275 38.26 -35.85 -6.59
CA ASP A 275 38.33 -37.08 -7.38
C ASP A 275 39.30 -36.99 -8.52
N PHE A 276 39.34 -35.85 -9.21
CA PHE A 276 40.31 -35.60 -10.28
C PHE A 276 41.77 -35.66 -9.75
N LYS A 277 42.05 -34.95 -8.64
CA LYS A 277 43.34 -34.97 -8.00
C LYS A 277 43.76 -36.39 -7.57
N GLN A 278 42.84 -37.15 -7.00
CA GLN A 278 43.10 -38.54 -6.58
C GLN A 278 43.41 -39.47 -7.76
N ARG A 279 42.62 -39.38 -8.84
CA ARG A 279 42.83 -40.21 -10.05
C ARG A 279 44.09 -39.83 -10.78
N SER A 280 44.49 -38.58 -10.78
CA SER A 280 45.67 -38.05 -11.44
C SER A 280 46.94 -38.17 -10.62
N GLY A 281 46.84 -38.63 -9.34
CA GLY A 281 47.96 -38.73 -8.44
C GLY A 281 48.58 -37.36 -8.06
N LEU A 282 47.81 -36.29 -8.25
CA LEU A 282 48.26 -34.92 -8.03
C LEU A 282 47.95 -34.51 -6.56
N THR A 283 48.97 -34.31 -5.76
CA THR A 283 48.80 -33.85 -4.36
C THR A 283 48.72 -32.34 -4.24
N ASP A 284 49.38 -31.61 -5.17
CA ASP A 284 49.34 -30.16 -5.28
C ASP A 284 49.50 -29.75 -6.74
N LEU A 285 48.43 -29.22 -7.37
CA LEU A 285 48.40 -28.87 -8.80
C LEU A 285 49.51 -27.87 -9.18
N THR A 286 49.88 -26.97 -8.27
CA THR A 286 50.91 -25.97 -8.51
C THR A 286 52.30 -26.58 -8.42
N SER A 287 52.51 -27.46 -7.47
CA SER A 287 53.77 -28.17 -7.29
C SER A 287 53.97 -29.22 -8.35
N ASP A 288 52.95 -30.00 -8.67
CA ASP A 288 52.99 -31.07 -9.66
C ASP A 288 53.12 -30.53 -11.09
N ALA A 289 52.48 -29.42 -11.45
CA ALA A 289 52.69 -28.72 -12.71
C ALA A 289 54.11 -28.15 -12.84
N ARG A 290 54.67 -27.66 -11.75
CA ARG A 290 56.08 -27.18 -11.70
C ARG A 290 57.06 -28.32 -11.93
N LEU A 291 56.85 -29.47 -11.25
CA LEU A 291 57.65 -30.67 -11.45
C LEU A 291 57.57 -31.21 -12.90
N ALA A 292 56.36 -31.30 -13.44
CA ALA A 292 56.14 -31.75 -14.81
C ALA A 292 56.82 -30.83 -15.87
N LEU A 293 56.76 -29.51 -15.67
CA LEU A 293 57.48 -28.53 -16.50
C LEU A 293 58.99 -28.67 -16.34
N GLN A 294 59.49 -28.91 -15.15
CA GLN A 294 60.91 -29.08 -14.86
C GLN A 294 61.46 -30.38 -15.46
N GLU A 295 60.69 -31.47 -15.39
CA GLU A 295 61.06 -32.74 -16.06
C GLU A 295 61.03 -32.61 -17.59
N SER A 296 59.98 -31.99 -18.14
CA SER A 296 59.87 -31.73 -19.57
C SER A 296 61.07 -30.91 -20.12
N SER A 297 61.44 -29.84 -19.39
CA SER A 297 62.62 -29.03 -19.74
C SER A 297 63.92 -29.84 -19.69
N LYS A 298 64.08 -30.75 -18.69
CA LYS A 298 65.25 -31.62 -18.57
C LYS A 298 65.31 -32.64 -19.71
N TYR A 299 64.19 -33.22 -20.13
CA TYR A 299 64.13 -34.12 -21.28
C TYR A 299 64.40 -33.40 -22.59
N GLU A 300 63.97 -32.19 -22.80
CA GLU A 300 64.31 -31.40 -23.96
C GLU A 300 65.78 -31.03 -24.03
N GLN A 301 66.38 -30.68 -22.90
CA GLN A 301 67.80 -30.42 -22.78
C GLN A 301 68.62 -31.65 -23.15
N GLN A 302 68.30 -32.83 -22.63
CA GLN A 302 68.95 -34.10 -22.95
C GLN A 302 68.78 -34.47 -24.44
N ARG A 303 67.62 -34.24 -25.00
CA ARG A 303 67.31 -34.46 -26.40
C ARG A 303 68.19 -33.57 -27.30
N THR A 304 68.35 -32.32 -26.90
CA THR A 304 69.21 -31.37 -27.65
C THR A 304 70.68 -31.72 -27.54
N GLU A 305 71.18 -32.13 -26.38
CA GLU A 305 72.52 -32.62 -26.18
C GLU A 305 72.78 -33.88 -26.97
N ASN A 306 71.88 -34.86 -26.96
CA ASN A 306 72.03 -36.10 -27.76
C ASN A 306 72.00 -35.80 -29.27
N ALA A 307 71.12 -34.88 -29.74
CA ALA A 307 71.07 -34.46 -31.12
C ALA A 307 72.37 -33.78 -31.55
N THR A 308 72.96 -32.96 -30.69
CA THR A 308 74.26 -32.32 -30.93
C THR A 308 75.37 -33.33 -30.99
N GLN A 309 75.42 -34.33 -30.08
CA GLN A 309 76.40 -35.42 -30.13
C GLN A 309 76.26 -36.26 -31.36
N ILE A 310 75.03 -36.61 -31.79
CA ILE A 310 74.78 -37.35 -33.05
C ILE A 310 75.27 -36.56 -34.22
N SER A 311 75.00 -35.26 -34.35
CA SER A 311 75.45 -34.38 -35.40
C SER A 311 76.97 -34.30 -35.46
N LEU A 312 77.60 -34.22 -34.27
CA LEU A 312 79.09 -34.20 -34.18
C LEU A 312 79.71 -35.50 -34.61
N VAL A 313 79.14 -36.64 -34.22
CA VAL A 313 79.59 -37.98 -34.76
C VAL A 313 79.35 -38.12 -36.21
N GLN A 314 78.25 -37.66 -36.78
CA GLN A 314 78.00 -37.66 -38.20
C GLN A 314 78.97 -36.76 -38.95
N PHE A 315 79.28 -35.59 -38.41
CA PHE A 315 80.29 -34.69 -38.96
C PHE A 315 81.67 -35.35 -38.99
N LEU A 316 82.12 -35.94 -37.90
CA LEU A 316 83.36 -36.64 -37.78
C LEU A 316 83.42 -37.83 -38.75
N ARG A 317 82.32 -38.61 -38.88
CA ARG A 317 82.23 -39.71 -39.83
C ARG A 317 82.35 -39.22 -41.27
N THR A 318 81.73 -38.10 -41.60
CA THR A 318 81.87 -37.51 -42.98
C THR A 318 83.24 -36.99 -43.22
N TYR A 319 83.87 -36.36 -42.18
CA TYR A 319 85.26 -35.87 -42.31
C TYR A 319 86.29 -36.98 -42.47
N ILE A 320 86.14 -38.10 -41.77
CA ILE A 320 87.08 -39.27 -41.90
C ILE A 320 86.88 -40.00 -43.21
N ASN A 321 85.68 -40.00 -43.82
CA ASN A 321 85.39 -40.67 -45.06
C ASN A 321 85.53 -39.77 -46.29
N ASP A 322 85.99 -38.53 -46.13
CA ASP A 322 86.26 -37.63 -47.27
C ASP A 322 87.62 -38.02 -47.97
N PRO A 323 87.57 -38.38 -49.20
CA PRO A 323 88.75 -38.88 -49.91
C PRO A 323 89.81 -37.80 -50.24
N VAL A 324 89.62 -36.55 -49.79
CA VAL A 324 90.50 -35.39 -50.03
C VAL A 324 91.42 -35.09 -48.84
N ASN A 325 91.29 -35.79 -47.67
CA ASN A 325 92.19 -35.66 -46.53
C ASN A 325 93.09 -36.85 -46.35
#